data_9cfb36a85579e02437adeae3d668666e
#
_entry.id   9cfb36a85579e02437adeae3d668666e
#
_cell.length_a   1.000
_cell.length_b   1.000
_cell.length_c   1.000
_cell.angle_alpha   90.00
_cell.angle_beta   90.00
_cell.angle_gamma   90.00
#
_symmetry.space_group_name_H-M   'P 1'
#
loop_
_entity.id
_entity.type
_entity.pdbx_description
1 polymer ?
#
loop_
_entity_poly.entity_id
_entity_poly.type
_entity_poly.pdbx_seq_one_letter_code
_entity_poly.pdbx_strand_id
1 'polypeptide(L)'
;GRIHQFEEIEPTKTALIVVDMQNAFLQKESPAEVPEAREIVANINQLAKALRASGGHVVWVKMTQTADNIIDWSTFFNGVNNPERADRMMDVLSEGSQGHDLWPELEFLGDDIVSHKNRYSAFLPGSSDLTQILISNNIDTVAIAGTVTNVCCESSARDAMMLNFKTIMVSDANAAHTDEEHIASLASVFQYFGDVFSTREIIELIGKKSQNKAVRAA
;
A
#
# COMPACT_ATOMS: atom_id res chain seq x y z
N GLY A 1 -15.20 18.16 17.94
CA GLY A 1 -15.37 16.74 17.65
C GLY A 1 -14.02 16.11 17.34
N ARG A 2 -13.90 14.82 17.52
CA ARG A 2 -12.69 14.04 17.24
C ARG A 2 -12.46 14.03 15.71
N ILE A 3 -11.28 14.43 15.25
CA ILE A 3 -10.95 14.42 13.83
C ILE A 3 -10.53 13.00 13.44
N HIS A 4 -9.67 12.34 14.24
CA HIS A 4 -9.14 11.00 13.99
C HIS A 4 -9.75 9.95 14.93
N GLN A 5 -9.86 8.71 14.43
CA GLN A 5 -10.31 7.56 15.21
C GLN A 5 -9.16 6.98 16.04
N PHE A 6 -7.93 7.01 15.51
CA PHE A 6 -6.74 6.50 16.19
C PHE A 6 -5.92 7.64 16.77
N GLU A 7 -5.83 7.72 18.09
CA GLU A 7 -5.03 8.73 18.81
C GLU A 7 -3.56 8.28 19.01
N GLU A 8 -3.34 6.98 18.97
CA GLU A 8 -2.03 6.35 19.15
C GLU A 8 -1.83 5.18 18.21
N ILE A 9 -0.62 5.02 17.75
CA ILE A 9 -0.14 3.81 17.06
C ILE A 9 1.06 3.26 17.82
N GLU A 10 1.20 1.92 17.86
CA GLU A 10 2.40 1.27 18.40
C GLU A 10 3.34 0.94 17.23
N PRO A 11 4.47 1.63 17.07
CA PRO A 11 5.31 1.46 15.89
C PRO A 11 5.74 0.01 15.65
N THR A 12 6.11 -0.72 16.72
CA THR A 12 6.54 -2.13 16.63
C THR A 12 5.44 -3.11 16.25
N LYS A 13 4.18 -2.64 16.22
CA LYS A 13 3.00 -3.39 15.74
C LYS A 13 2.38 -2.78 14.50
N THR A 14 3.11 -1.87 13.86
CA THR A 14 2.64 -1.14 12.67
C THR A 14 3.47 -1.52 11.46
N ALA A 15 2.81 -1.78 10.34
CA ALA A 15 3.44 -1.94 9.04
C ALA A 15 2.98 -0.85 8.07
N LEU A 16 3.94 -0.26 7.35
CA LEU A 16 3.67 0.50 6.13
C LEU A 16 3.52 -0.50 4.99
N ILE A 17 2.36 -0.52 4.37
CA ILE A 17 2.05 -1.35 3.21
C ILE A 17 2.16 -0.48 1.97
N VAL A 18 3.23 -0.65 1.21
CA VAL A 18 3.50 0.11 -0.02
C VAL A 18 3.00 -0.69 -1.21
N VAL A 19 1.88 -0.25 -1.80
CA VAL A 19 1.14 -0.99 -2.81
C VAL A 19 1.55 -0.56 -4.21
N ASP A 20 2.00 -1.52 -5.03
CA ASP A 20 2.17 -1.42 -6.49
C ASP A 20 3.07 -0.26 -6.96
N MET A 21 4.04 0.16 -6.16
CA MET A 21 5.02 1.18 -6.55
C MET A 21 6.12 0.59 -7.45
N GLN A 22 5.68 -0.02 -8.57
CA GLN A 22 6.51 -0.71 -9.57
C GLN A 22 6.67 0.15 -10.83
N ASN A 23 7.69 -0.14 -11.63
CA ASN A 23 7.91 0.53 -12.92
C ASN A 23 6.67 0.47 -13.81
N ALA A 24 5.91 -0.61 -13.79
CA ALA A 24 4.66 -0.75 -14.55
C ALA A 24 3.65 0.38 -14.28
N PHE A 25 3.64 0.94 -13.07
CA PHE A 25 2.71 2.01 -12.68
C PHE A 25 3.33 3.41 -12.73
N LEU A 26 4.66 3.53 -12.66
CA LEU A 26 5.35 4.82 -12.59
C LEU A 26 6.06 5.22 -13.89
N GLN A 27 6.43 4.25 -14.74
CA GLN A 27 7.11 4.55 -16.00
C GLN A 27 6.14 5.18 -17.01
N LYS A 28 6.61 6.23 -17.70
CA LYS A 28 5.84 6.88 -18.78
C LYS A 28 5.48 5.88 -19.87
N GLU A 29 4.28 6.04 -20.41
CA GLU A 29 3.74 5.23 -21.52
C GLU A 29 3.55 3.73 -21.18
N SER A 30 3.69 3.36 -19.90
CA SER A 30 3.32 2.02 -19.45
C SER A 30 1.80 1.82 -19.56
N PRO A 31 1.32 0.61 -19.90
CA PRO A 31 -0.12 0.33 -19.99
C PRO A 31 -0.89 0.55 -18.70
N ALA A 32 -0.20 0.58 -17.56
CA ALA A 32 -0.76 0.81 -16.22
C ALA A 32 -0.31 2.14 -15.60
N GLU A 33 0.30 3.05 -16.37
CA GLU A 33 0.85 4.30 -15.83
C GLU A 33 -0.16 5.10 -15.01
N VAL A 34 0.30 5.54 -13.83
CA VAL A 34 -0.35 6.51 -12.94
C VAL A 34 0.65 7.65 -12.75
N PRO A 35 0.56 8.73 -13.52
CA PRO A 35 1.56 9.81 -13.51
C PRO A 35 1.81 10.41 -12.14
N GLU A 36 0.76 10.58 -11.35
CA GLU A 36 0.75 11.14 -9.99
C GLU A 36 1.50 10.27 -8.98
N ALA A 37 1.68 8.96 -9.28
CA ALA A 37 2.41 8.05 -8.40
C ALA A 37 3.90 8.41 -8.25
N ARG A 38 4.47 9.18 -9.16
CA ARG A 38 5.85 9.67 -9.01
C ARG A 38 5.98 10.75 -7.94
N GLU A 39 4.92 11.51 -7.70
CA GLU A 39 4.92 12.62 -6.75
C GLU A 39 4.90 12.15 -5.28
N ILE A 40 4.40 10.95 -5.02
CA ILE A 40 4.29 10.40 -3.67
C ILE A 40 5.53 9.65 -3.18
N VAL A 41 6.52 9.41 -4.03
CA VAL A 41 7.75 8.63 -3.71
C VAL A 41 8.48 9.20 -2.51
N ALA A 42 8.67 10.53 -2.46
CA ALA A 42 9.36 11.18 -1.36
C ALA A 42 8.65 10.98 0.00
N ASN A 43 7.33 11.04 0.03
CA ASN A 43 6.52 10.83 1.23
C ASN A 43 6.57 9.37 1.69
N ILE A 44 6.50 8.41 0.75
CA ILE A 44 6.68 6.98 1.06
C ILE A 44 8.04 6.73 1.70
N ASN A 45 9.12 7.24 1.10
CA ASN A 45 10.48 7.09 1.62
C ASN A 45 10.63 7.69 3.03
N GLN A 46 10.07 8.91 3.24
CA GLN A 46 10.11 9.57 4.54
C GLN A 46 9.38 8.75 5.62
N LEU A 47 8.20 8.24 5.30
CA LEU A 47 7.41 7.42 6.23
C LEU A 47 8.08 6.08 6.52
N ALA A 48 8.59 5.40 5.48
CA ALA A 48 9.32 4.15 5.61
C ALA A 48 10.54 4.30 6.53
N LYS A 49 11.33 5.36 6.33
CA LYS A 49 12.48 5.69 7.19
C LYS A 49 12.09 5.91 8.65
N ALA A 50 11.04 6.70 8.89
CA ALA A 50 10.57 6.99 10.25
C ALA A 50 10.06 5.74 10.96
N LEU A 51 9.31 4.90 10.25
CA LEU A 51 8.74 3.68 10.81
C LEU A 51 9.83 2.65 11.14
N ARG A 52 10.80 2.41 10.25
CA ARG A 52 11.97 1.54 10.50
C ARG A 52 12.74 2.01 11.72
N ALA A 53 13.03 3.31 11.82
CA ALA A 53 13.76 3.89 12.96
C ALA A 53 13.05 3.69 14.31
N SER A 54 11.74 3.43 14.28
CA SER A 54 10.91 3.21 15.47
C SER A 54 10.57 1.73 15.72
N GLY A 55 11.20 0.82 14.96
CA GLY A 55 11.02 -0.63 15.06
C GLY A 55 9.77 -1.17 14.38
N GLY A 56 9.15 -0.40 13.51
CA GLY A 56 8.04 -0.85 12.67
C GLY A 56 8.52 -1.53 11.39
N HIS A 57 7.57 -2.02 10.62
CA HIS A 57 7.83 -2.81 9.42
C HIS A 57 7.46 -2.05 8.14
N VAL A 58 8.20 -2.31 7.06
CA VAL A 58 7.87 -1.86 5.71
C VAL A 58 7.64 -3.09 4.85
N VAL A 59 6.50 -3.13 4.17
CA VAL A 59 6.11 -4.22 3.28
C VAL A 59 5.85 -3.65 1.89
N TRP A 60 6.64 -4.09 0.94
CA TRP A 60 6.50 -3.74 -0.47
C TRP A 60 5.62 -4.79 -1.15
N VAL A 61 4.42 -4.37 -1.54
CA VAL A 61 3.46 -5.25 -2.21
C VAL A 61 3.58 -5.05 -3.71
N LYS A 62 3.89 -6.12 -4.42
CA LYS A 62 4.04 -6.12 -5.87
C LYS A 62 2.85 -6.82 -6.53
N MET A 63 2.19 -6.14 -7.47
CA MET A 63 1.27 -6.80 -8.38
C MET A 63 2.08 -7.74 -9.27
N THR A 64 1.74 -9.01 -9.25
CA THR A 64 2.43 -10.06 -10.01
C THR A 64 1.40 -10.86 -10.79
N GLN A 65 1.52 -10.87 -12.11
CA GLN A 65 0.63 -11.61 -12.97
C GLN A 65 1.33 -12.86 -13.52
N THR A 66 0.57 -13.93 -13.63
CA THR A 66 1.01 -15.21 -14.21
C THR A 66 -0.01 -15.69 -15.23
N ALA A 67 0.37 -16.65 -16.09
CA ALA A 67 -0.54 -17.22 -17.09
C ALA A 67 -1.82 -17.79 -16.48
N ASP A 68 -1.76 -18.33 -15.26
CA ASP A 68 -2.92 -18.89 -14.56
C ASP A 68 -3.94 -17.80 -14.19
N ASN A 69 -3.51 -16.55 -14.00
CA ASN A 69 -4.41 -15.45 -13.68
C ASN A 69 -5.41 -15.13 -14.79
N ILE A 70 -5.11 -15.42 -16.04
CA ILE A 70 -6.05 -15.25 -17.16
C ILE A 70 -7.28 -16.14 -16.95
N ILE A 71 -7.09 -17.33 -16.42
CA ILE A 71 -8.16 -18.28 -16.10
C ILE A 71 -8.88 -17.88 -14.82
N ASP A 72 -8.12 -17.67 -13.76
CA ASP A 72 -8.65 -17.43 -12.41
C ASP A 72 -9.30 -16.05 -12.24
N TRP A 73 -8.93 -15.09 -13.08
CA TRP A 73 -9.49 -13.75 -13.11
C TRP A 73 -10.00 -13.35 -14.50
N SER A 74 -10.65 -14.28 -15.17
CA SER A 74 -11.14 -14.14 -16.54
C SER A 74 -12.10 -12.95 -16.73
N THR A 75 -12.89 -12.61 -15.72
CA THR A 75 -13.76 -11.42 -15.75
C THR A 75 -12.96 -10.14 -15.96
N PHE A 76 -11.80 -10.03 -15.32
CA PHE A 76 -10.91 -8.88 -15.50
C PHE A 76 -10.25 -8.89 -16.88
N PHE A 77 -9.62 -10.00 -17.25
CA PHE A 77 -8.87 -10.10 -18.50
C PHE A 77 -9.73 -10.09 -19.75
N ASN A 78 -10.92 -10.69 -19.70
CA ASN A 78 -11.79 -10.84 -20.86
C ASN A 78 -13.01 -9.92 -20.86
N GLY A 79 -13.33 -9.27 -19.73
CA GLY A 79 -14.54 -8.47 -19.57
C GLY A 79 -14.28 -6.99 -19.26
N VAL A 80 -13.48 -6.71 -18.27
CA VAL A 80 -13.22 -5.32 -17.81
C VAL A 80 -12.16 -4.63 -18.66
N ASN A 81 -11.09 -5.33 -19.01
CA ASN A 81 -10.05 -4.83 -19.91
C ASN A 81 -10.34 -5.23 -21.37
N ASN A 82 -9.83 -4.41 -22.29
CA ASN A 82 -9.72 -4.90 -23.66
C ASN A 82 -8.52 -5.87 -23.78
N PRO A 83 -8.56 -6.83 -24.72
CA PRO A 83 -7.52 -7.87 -24.84
C PRO A 83 -6.10 -7.31 -25.01
N GLU A 84 -5.91 -6.29 -25.86
CA GLU A 84 -4.58 -5.71 -26.11
C GLU A 84 -3.98 -5.08 -24.87
N ARG A 85 -4.81 -4.42 -24.05
CA ARG A 85 -4.36 -3.84 -22.78
C ARG A 85 -4.07 -4.95 -21.77
N ALA A 86 -4.91 -5.98 -21.73
CA ALA A 86 -4.72 -7.12 -20.84
C ALA A 86 -3.38 -7.84 -21.12
N ASP A 87 -3.07 -8.09 -22.38
CA ASP A 87 -1.79 -8.72 -22.79
C ASP A 87 -0.60 -7.85 -22.38
N ARG A 88 -0.64 -6.55 -22.68
CA ARG A 88 0.44 -5.64 -22.27
C ARG A 88 0.60 -5.54 -20.76
N MET A 89 -0.51 -5.59 -20.00
CA MET A 89 -0.44 -5.62 -18.54
C MET A 89 0.18 -6.93 -18.01
N MET A 90 -0.13 -8.06 -18.65
CA MET A 90 0.54 -9.33 -18.33
C MET A 90 2.05 -9.22 -18.53
N ASP A 91 2.49 -8.68 -19.66
CA ASP A 91 3.92 -8.56 -19.98
C ASP A 91 4.66 -7.71 -18.95
N VAL A 92 4.13 -6.54 -18.59
CA VAL A 92 4.82 -5.61 -17.67
C VAL A 92 4.73 -6.01 -16.20
N LEU A 93 3.74 -6.84 -15.81
CA LEU A 93 3.53 -7.28 -14.44
C LEU A 93 4.00 -8.73 -14.18
N SER A 94 4.54 -9.41 -15.19
CA SER A 94 5.12 -10.73 -15.01
C SER A 94 6.43 -10.67 -14.25
N GLU A 95 6.64 -11.64 -13.37
CA GLU A 95 7.90 -11.75 -12.61
C GLU A 95 9.12 -11.79 -13.53
N GLY A 96 10.14 -10.99 -13.19
CA GLY A 96 11.37 -10.84 -13.99
C GLY A 96 11.27 -9.82 -15.12
N SER A 97 10.10 -9.24 -15.41
CA SER A 97 10.02 -8.10 -16.33
C SER A 97 10.52 -6.83 -15.66
N GLN A 98 11.02 -5.87 -16.44
CA GLN A 98 11.43 -4.56 -15.92
C GLN A 98 10.26 -3.81 -15.29
N GLY A 99 9.05 -3.97 -15.83
CA GLY A 99 7.85 -3.36 -15.29
C GLY A 99 7.48 -3.88 -13.89
N HIS A 100 7.83 -5.12 -13.58
CA HIS A 100 7.59 -5.76 -12.29
C HIS A 100 8.56 -5.28 -11.19
N ASP A 101 9.68 -4.66 -11.52
CA ASP A 101 10.61 -4.13 -10.52
C ASP A 101 10.03 -2.93 -9.79
N LEU A 102 10.43 -2.74 -8.53
CA LEU A 102 10.12 -1.53 -7.76
C LEU A 102 10.73 -0.30 -8.44
N TRP A 103 10.05 0.83 -8.33
CA TRP A 103 10.54 2.09 -8.85
C TRP A 103 11.88 2.47 -8.22
N PRO A 104 12.91 2.82 -9.01
CA PRO A 104 14.29 2.91 -8.52
C PRO A 104 14.56 4.04 -7.52
N GLU A 105 13.67 5.03 -7.42
CA GLU A 105 13.79 6.12 -6.44
C GLU A 105 13.19 5.77 -5.06
N LEU A 106 12.63 4.57 -4.92
CA LEU A 106 12.16 4.08 -3.62
C LEU A 106 13.34 3.58 -2.78
N GLU A 107 13.35 3.95 -1.50
CA GLU A 107 14.35 3.49 -0.53
C GLU A 107 14.01 2.07 -0.02
N PHE A 108 14.07 1.08 -0.90
CA PHE A 108 13.97 -0.33 -0.55
C PHE A 108 15.24 -0.80 0.16
N LEU A 109 15.11 -1.44 1.32
CA LEU A 109 16.23 -2.01 2.09
C LEU A 109 16.13 -3.54 2.10
N GLY A 110 17.28 -4.21 2.19
CA GLY A 110 17.35 -5.67 2.15
C GLY A 110 16.59 -6.40 3.27
N ASP A 111 16.31 -5.71 4.39
CA ASP A 111 15.55 -6.24 5.52
C ASP A 111 14.04 -5.96 5.41
N ASP A 112 13.60 -5.23 4.40
CA ASP A 112 12.18 -5.00 4.15
C ASP A 112 11.49 -6.26 3.66
N ILE A 113 10.21 -6.36 3.94
CA ILE A 113 9.39 -7.48 3.50
C ILE A 113 8.88 -7.21 2.09
N VAL A 114 8.89 -8.24 1.25
CA VAL A 114 8.23 -8.22 -0.06
C VAL A 114 7.09 -9.22 -0.05
N SER A 115 5.92 -8.80 -0.49
CA SER A 115 4.75 -9.65 -0.69
C SER A 115 4.24 -9.48 -2.12
N HIS A 116 3.69 -10.52 -2.69
CA HIS A 116 3.15 -10.53 -4.05
C HIS A 116 1.63 -10.68 -4.00
N LYS A 117 0.94 -10.00 -4.89
CA LYS A 117 -0.51 -10.16 -5.06
C LYS A 117 -0.88 -10.28 -6.53
N ASN A 118 -2.00 -10.94 -6.82
CA ASN A 118 -2.52 -11.09 -8.18
C ASN A 118 -3.98 -10.61 -8.32
N ARG A 119 -4.46 -9.84 -7.36
CA ARG A 119 -5.77 -9.15 -7.36
C ARG A 119 -5.57 -7.72 -6.88
N TYR A 120 -6.62 -6.89 -6.92
CA TYR A 120 -6.54 -5.52 -6.43
C TYR A 120 -6.16 -5.46 -4.95
N SER A 121 -6.93 -6.17 -4.10
CA SER A 121 -6.61 -6.21 -2.68
C SER A 121 -5.42 -7.13 -2.38
N ALA A 122 -4.49 -6.61 -1.58
CA ALA A 122 -3.39 -7.39 -1.03
C ALA A 122 -3.80 -8.30 0.14
N PHE A 123 -5.03 -8.16 0.63
CA PHE A 123 -5.57 -8.93 1.75
C PHE A 123 -6.59 -10.00 1.32
N LEU A 124 -6.93 -10.07 0.03
CA LEU A 124 -7.87 -11.06 -0.46
C LEU A 124 -7.26 -12.47 -0.31
N PRO A 125 -7.96 -13.42 0.36
CA PRO A 125 -7.47 -14.78 0.51
C PRO A 125 -7.15 -15.45 -0.83
N GLY A 126 -5.97 -16.08 -0.93
CA GLY A 126 -5.49 -16.70 -2.15
C GLY A 126 -4.87 -15.74 -3.18
N SER A 127 -4.95 -14.43 -2.96
CA SER A 127 -4.29 -13.43 -3.80
C SER A 127 -2.87 -13.12 -3.34
N SER A 128 -2.60 -13.23 -2.05
CA SER A 128 -1.38 -12.80 -1.40
C SER A 128 -1.18 -13.54 -0.08
N ASP A 129 0.06 -13.58 0.40
CA ASP A 129 0.46 -14.08 1.72
C ASP A 129 0.55 -12.96 2.78
N LEU A 130 0.23 -11.72 2.42
CA LEU A 130 0.41 -10.53 3.26
C LEU A 130 -0.23 -10.68 4.65
N THR A 131 -1.48 -11.15 4.72
CA THR A 131 -2.18 -11.32 6.00
C THR A 131 -1.41 -12.24 6.95
N GLN A 132 -0.88 -13.37 6.43
CA GLN A 132 -0.10 -14.31 7.22
C GLN A 132 1.23 -13.70 7.68
N ILE A 133 1.89 -12.94 6.82
CA ILE A 133 3.12 -12.19 7.14
C ILE A 133 2.86 -11.23 8.30
N LEU A 134 1.80 -10.42 8.23
CA LEU A 134 1.48 -9.44 9.27
C LEU A 134 1.16 -10.10 10.62
N ILE A 135 0.36 -11.15 10.61
CA ILE A 135 0.03 -11.92 11.83
C ILE A 135 1.29 -12.53 12.47
N SER A 136 2.16 -13.13 11.65
CA SER A 136 3.41 -13.74 12.13
C SER A 136 4.38 -12.74 12.75
N ASN A 137 4.31 -11.48 12.33
CA ASN A 137 5.09 -10.38 12.87
C ASN A 137 4.36 -9.61 13.99
N ASN A 138 3.21 -10.11 14.46
CA ASN A 138 2.42 -9.49 15.53
C ASN A 138 1.98 -8.04 15.20
N ILE A 139 1.70 -7.78 13.92
CA ILE A 139 1.19 -6.49 13.43
C ILE A 139 -0.32 -6.41 13.65
N ASP A 140 -0.80 -5.30 14.19
CA ASP A 140 -2.22 -5.01 14.38
C ASP A 140 -2.67 -3.72 13.65
N THR A 141 -1.72 -2.96 13.12
CA THR A 141 -1.95 -1.66 12.48
C THR A 141 -1.27 -1.61 11.12
N VAL A 142 -1.99 -1.18 10.10
CA VAL A 142 -1.48 -1.02 8.74
C VAL A 142 -1.68 0.40 8.25
N ALA A 143 -0.60 1.02 7.77
CA ALA A 143 -0.63 2.29 7.05
C ALA A 143 -0.45 1.98 5.56
N ILE A 144 -1.46 2.28 4.74
CA ILE A 144 -1.49 1.94 3.33
C ILE A 144 -1.10 3.15 2.50
N ALA A 145 -0.07 2.97 1.67
CA ALA A 145 0.47 3.94 0.73
C ALA A 145 0.65 3.29 -0.65
N GLY A 146 0.76 4.09 -1.71
CA GLY A 146 1.04 3.60 -3.06
C GLY A 146 -0.06 3.94 -4.07
N THR A 147 -0.30 3.03 -5.03
CA THR A 147 -1.19 3.28 -6.17
C THR A 147 -2.03 2.05 -6.52
N VAL A 148 -3.21 2.15 -7.07
CA VAL A 148 -4.06 3.33 -7.29
C VAL A 148 -4.94 3.54 -6.06
N THR A 149 -5.10 4.77 -5.57
CA THR A 149 -5.83 5.07 -4.33
C THR A 149 -7.20 4.39 -4.27
N ASN A 150 -8.03 4.59 -5.30
CA ASN A 150 -9.41 4.11 -5.40
C ASN A 150 -9.54 2.66 -5.91
N VAL A 151 -8.43 1.98 -6.15
CA VAL A 151 -8.42 0.59 -6.65
C VAL A 151 -7.68 -0.33 -5.68
N CYS A 152 -6.36 -0.51 -5.85
CA CYS A 152 -5.58 -1.45 -5.04
C CYS A 152 -5.48 -1.03 -3.58
N CYS A 153 -5.27 0.27 -3.32
CA CYS A 153 -5.11 0.77 -1.95
C CYS A 153 -6.44 0.73 -1.18
N GLU A 154 -7.53 1.23 -1.76
CA GLU A 154 -8.86 1.18 -1.12
C GLU A 154 -9.37 -0.25 -0.93
N SER A 155 -9.22 -1.12 -1.95
CA SER A 155 -9.61 -2.53 -1.83
C SER A 155 -8.84 -3.20 -0.68
N SER A 156 -7.54 -2.93 -0.57
CA SER A 156 -6.71 -3.44 0.52
C SER A 156 -7.13 -2.88 1.88
N ALA A 157 -7.48 -1.59 1.96
CA ALA A 157 -7.94 -0.96 3.20
C ALA A 157 -9.26 -1.56 3.70
N ARG A 158 -10.20 -1.80 2.80
CA ARG A 158 -11.49 -2.42 3.14
C ARG A 158 -11.31 -3.83 3.71
N ASP A 159 -10.52 -4.65 3.03
CA ASP A 159 -10.27 -6.02 3.48
C ASP A 159 -9.44 -6.05 4.77
N ALA A 160 -8.41 -5.21 4.90
CA ALA A 160 -7.61 -5.11 6.12
C ALA A 160 -8.47 -4.81 7.34
N MET A 161 -9.39 -3.84 7.25
CA MET A 161 -10.30 -3.51 8.34
C MET A 161 -11.23 -4.67 8.67
N MET A 162 -11.80 -5.34 7.67
CA MET A 162 -12.66 -6.51 7.88
C MET A 162 -11.91 -7.71 8.45
N LEU A 163 -10.59 -7.78 8.26
CA LEU A 163 -9.69 -8.74 8.91
C LEU A 163 -9.18 -8.28 10.28
N ASN A 164 -9.77 -7.20 10.83
CA ASN A 164 -9.49 -6.68 12.17
C ASN A 164 -8.15 -5.95 12.35
N PHE A 165 -7.55 -5.43 11.27
CA PHE A 165 -6.43 -4.51 11.38
C PHE A 165 -6.94 -3.08 11.61
N LYS A 166 -6.24 -2.31 12.46
CA LYS A 166 -6.36 -0.85 12.47
C LYS A 166 -5.81 -0.33 11.16
N THR A 167 -6.66 0.24 10.34
CA THR A 167 -6.33 0.61 8.98
C THR A 167 -6.25 2.12 8.82
N ILE A 168 -5.15 2.58 8.24
CA ILE A 168 -4.87 3.99 7.95
C ILE A 168 -4.55 4.11 6.45
N MET A 169 -5.23 5.02 5.75
CA MET A 169 -4.81 5.47 4.42
C MET A 169 -3.93 6.72 4.57
N VAL A 170 -2.78 6.74 3.90
CA VAL A 170 -1.86 7.88 3.96
C VAL A 170 -2.19 8.84 2.84
N SER A 171 -2.84 9.98 3.16
CA SER A 171 -3.45 10.88 2.18
C SER A 171 -2.47 11.46 1.14
N ASP A 172 -1.25 11.78 1.54
CA ASP A 172 -0.22 12.38 0.71
C ASP A 172 0.86 11.36 0.24
N ALA A 173 0.60 10.07 0.46
CA ALA A 173 1.42 8.96 0.00
C ALA A 173 0.60 7.91 -0.78
N ASN A 174 -0.61 8.27 -1.21
CA ASN A 174 -1.44 7.52 -2.16
C ASN A 174 -1.70 8.38 -3.40
N ALA A 175 -1.78 7.75 -4.57
CA ALA A 175 -2.04 8.42 -5.85
C ALA A 175 -3.14 7.72 -6.63
N ALA A 176 -4.00 8.51 -7.29
CA ALA A 176 -5.00 8.09 -8.26
C ALA A 176 -4.79 8.83 -9.58
N HIS A 177 -5.60 8.55 -10.60
CA HIS A 177 -5.50 9.26 -11.89
C HIS A 177 -6.07 10.69 -11.82
N THR A 178 -6.98 10.95 -10.87
CA THR A 178 -7.56 12.29 -10.65
C THR A 178 -7.70 12.59 -9.16
N ASP A 179 -7.74 13.88 -8.81
CA ASP A 179 -8.00 14.33 -7.45
C ASP A 179 -9.38 13.91 -6.94
N GLU A 180 -10.38 13.89 -7.82
CA GLU A 180 -11.75 13.48 -7.49
C GLU A 180 -11.79 12.02 -7.05
N GLU A 181 -11.14 11.12 -7.79
CA GLU A 181 -11.03 9.70 -7.45
C GLU A 181 -10.30 9.50 -6.12
N HIS A 182 -9.20 10.22 -5.93
CA HIS A 182 -8.40 10.18 -4.72
C HIS A 182 -9.22 10.62 -3.49
N ILE A 183 -9.85 11.79 -3.56
CA ILE A 183 -10.64 12.35 -2.45
C ILE A 183 -11.85 11.48 -2.13
N ALA A 184 -12.58 10.99 -3.15
CA ALA A 184 -13.73 10.12 -2.95
C ALA A 184 -13.35 8.83 -2.22
N SER A 185 -12.22 8.23 -2.60
CA SER A 185 -11.69 7.03 -1.96
C SER A 185 -11.30 7.28 -0.49
N LEU A 186 -10.53 8.34 -0.22
CA LEU A 186 -10.14 8.71 1.14
C LEU A 186 -11.35 9.00 2.03
N ALA A 187 -12.36 9.71 1.51
CA ALA A 187 -13.60 10.00 2.23
C ALA A 187 -14.37 8.72 2.58
N SER A 188 -14.44 7.76 1.64
CA SER A 188 -15.08 6.47 1.86
C SER A 188 -14.37 5.66 2.97
N VAL A 189 -13.03 5.60 2.91
CA VAL A 189 -12.24 4.87 3.92
C VAL A 189 -12.39 5.55 5.29
N PHE A 190 -12.26 6.87 5.37
CA PHE A 190 -12.40 7.62 6.62
C PHE A 190 -13.76 7.40 7.29
N GLN A 191 -14.81 7.28 6.49
CA GLN A 191 -16.17 7.16 7.01
C GLN A 191 -16.46 5.78 7.60
N TYR A 192 -15.89 4.70 7.02
CA TYR A 192 -16.33 3.33 7.34
C TYR A 192 -15.23 2.31 7.57
N PHE A 193 -14.01 2.51 7.03
CA PHE A 193 -13.02 1.42 6.96
C PHE A 193 -11.73 1.70 7.71
N GLY A 194 -11.53 2.90 8.22
CA GLY A 194 -10.30 3.23 8.92
C GLY A 194 -10.15 4.71 9.20
N ASP A 195 -8.92 5.16 9.24
CA ASP A 195 -8.57 6.56 9.43
C ASP A 195 -7.75 7.07 8.24
N VAL A 196 -7.63 8.38 8.12
CA VAL A 196 -6.84 9.03 7.08
C VAL A 196 -5.89 10.03 7.74
N PHE A 197 -4.60 9.83 7.53
CA PHE A 197 -3.54 10.69 8.03
C PHE A 197 -2.61 11.11 6.90
N SER A 198 -1.98 12.26 7.02
CA SER A 198 -0.82 12.60 6.21
C SER A 198 0.44 11.91 6.72
N THR A 199 1.45 11.82 5.88
CA THR A 199 2.80 11.35 6.24
C THR A 199 3.31 12.04 7.51
N ARG A 200 3.18 13.37 7.59
CA ARG A 200 3.61 14.16 8.74
C ARG A 200 2.89 13.76 10.03
N GLU A 201 1.57 13.59 9.97
CA GLU A 201 0.77 13.24 11.15
C GLU A 201 1.14 11.86 11.70
N ILE A 202 1.39 10.86 10.82
CA ILE A 202 1.85 9.53 11.26
C ILE A 202 3.23 9.63 11.92
N ILE A 203 4.16 10.39 11.34
CA ILE A 203 5.49 10.58 11.92
C ILE A 203 5.43 11.26 13.30
N GLU A 204 4.54 12.23 13.46
CA GLU A 204 4.31 12.88 14.76
C GLU A 204 3.74 11.89 15.80
N LEU A 205 2.79 11.02 15.40
CA LEU A 205 2.27 9.96 16.28
C LEU A 205 3.36 8.98 16.73
N ILE A 206 4.21 8.55 15.80
CA ILE A 206 5.38 7.70 16.07
C ILE A 206 6.33 8.38 17.07
N GLY A 207 6.64 9.66 16.86
CA GLY A 207 7.54 10.44 17.69
C GLY A 207 7.05 10.64 19.13
N LYS A 208 5.78 10.92 19.34
CA LYS A 208 5.15 11.06 20.66
C LYS A 208 5.31 9.78 21.50
N LYS A 209 5.13 8.62 20.88
CA LYS A 209 5.25 7.34 21.59
C LYS A 209 6.67 7.03 22.01
N SER A 210 7.65 7.34 21.17
CA SER A 210 9.08 7.17 21.48
C SER A 210 9.52 8.03 22.68
N GLN A 211 9.06 9.28 22.76
CA GLN A 211 9.34 10.17 23.90
C GLN A 211 8.70 9.66 25.20
N ASN A 212 7.45 9.20 25.15
CA ASN A 212 6.77 8.65 26.32
C ASN A 212 7.42 7.37 26.85
N LYS A 213 7.98 6.52 26.00
CA LYS A 213 8.76 5.34 26.42
C LYS A 213 10.07 5.75 27.11
N ALA A 214 10.79 6.76 26.60
CA ALA A 214 12.02 7.25 27.20
C ALA A 214 11.81 7.86 28.59
N VAL A 215 10.73 8.63 28.78
CA VAL A 215 10.37 9.22 30.09
C VAL A 215 9.95 8.17 31.14
N ARG A 216 9.36 7.04 30.71
CA ARG A 216 8.96 5.95 31.64
C ARG A 216 10.12 4.99 31.99
N ALA A 217 11.22 5.03 31.23
CA ALA A 217 12.40 4.20 31.47
C ALA A 217 13.52 4.91 32.25
N ALA A 218 13.37 6.24 32.51
CA ALA A 218 14.25 7.07 33.30
C ALA A 218 13.71 7.27 34.71
#